data_ca60f34e36b2eebad79982938e09421e
#
_entry.id   ca60f34e36b2eebad79982938e09421e
#
_cell.length_a   1.000
_cell.length_b   1.000
_cell.length_c   1.000
_cell.angle_alpha   90.00
_cell.angle_beta   90.00
_cell.angle_gamma   90.00
#
_symmetry.space_group_name_H-M   'P 1'
#
loop_
_entity.id
_entity.type
_entity.pdbx_description
1 polymer ?
#
loop_
_entity_poly.entity_id
_entity_poly.type
_entity_poly.pdbx_seq_one_letter_code
_entity_poly.pdbx_strand_id
1 'polypeptide(L)'
;MIVDNTNSIFVDYAHKPDAEEKVLEMAKAIKKGRIITIIGCGGDRDKTKRPIMGEIAVRLSDHVIFTDDNPRTEDPKQIINDIVKDLKGDNFEIVYGRDKAIKKGVLSLKENDILLILGKGHENYQIIGTEKRHFSDKEEVLKALKEKNNGY
;
A
#
# COMPACT_ATOMS: atom_id res chain seq x y z
N MET A 1 -1.00 6.62 13.04
CA MET A 1 -2.36 6.71 12.46
C MET A 1 -2.68 8.16 12.13
N ILE A 2 -3.26 8.39 10.97
CA ILE A 2 -3.73 9.72 10.55
C ILE A 2 -5.26 9.64 10.44
N VAL A 3 -5.96 10.61 11.01
CA VAL A 3 -7.43 10.67 10.95
C VAL A 3 -7.85 11.86 10.11
N ASP A 4 -8.75 11.63 9.16
CA ASP A 4 -9.36 12.67 8.33
C ASP A 4 -10.87 12.46 8.30
N ASN A 5 -11.62 13.33 8.99
CA ASN A 5 -13.07 13.16 9.19
C ASN A 5 -13.36 11.78 9.80
N THR A 6 -14.08 10.91 9.09
CA THR A 6 -14.40 9.55 9.54
C THR A 6 -13.39 8.51 9.05
N ASN A 7 -12.38 8.92 8.30
CA ASN A 7 -11.39 8.02 7.72
C ASN A 7 -10.19 7.84 8.65
N SER A 8 -9.65 6.62 8.68
CA SER A 8 -8.41 6.31 9.39
C SER A 8 -7.38 5.83 8.39
N ILE A 9 -6.17 6.39 8.46
CA ILE A 9 -5.08 6.05 7.55
C ILE A 9 -3.91 5.55 8.40
N PHE A 10 -3.49 4.31 8.15
CA PHE A 10 -2.38 3.68 8.86
C PHE A 10 -1.20 3.53 7.92
N VAL A 11 -0.04 3.99 8.37
CA VAL A 11 1.24 3.76 7.70
C VAL A 11 2.01 2.78 8.57
N ASP A 12 2.33 1.60 8.04
CA ASP A 12 2.89 0.50 8.82
C ASP A 12 4.06 -0.15 8.11
N TYR A 13 5.02 -0.64 8.89
CA TYR A 13 6.24 -1.27 8.38
C TYR A 13 6.03 -2.71 7.91
N ALA A 14 4.85 -3.28 8.09
CA ALA A 14 4.57 -4.68 7.74
C ALA A 14 5.05 -5.01 6.33
N HIS A 15 6.06 -5.85 6.22
CA HIS A 15 6.68 -6.24 4.95
C HIS A 15 6.86 -7.75 4.81
N LYS A 16 6.31 -8.52 5.74
CA LYS A 16 6.30 -9.99 5.72
C LYS A 16 4.87 -10.47 5.80
N PRO A 17 4.57 -11.67 5.26
CA PRO A 17 3.19 -12.19 5.23
C PRO A 17 2.50 -12.20 6.59
N ASP A 18 3.17 -12.66 7.65
CA ASP A 18 2.56 -12.74 8.99
C ASP A 18 2.20 -11.36 9.53
N ALA A 19 3.09 -10.38 9.36
CA ALA A 19 2.85 -9.02 9.83
C ALA A 19 1.73 -8.36 9.02
N GLU A 20 1.71 -8.56 7.73
CA GLU A 20 0.65 -8.08 6.84
C GLU A 20 -0.71 -8.63 7.28
N GLU A 21 -0.79 -9.93 7.50
CA GLU A 21 -2.04 -10.58 7.91
C GLU A 21 -2.55 -10.03 9.23
N LYS A 22 -1.67 -9.83 10.22
CA LYS A 22 -2.07 -9.29 11.52
C LYS A 22 -2.63 -7.87 11.43
N VAL A 23 -1.99 -7.01 10.65
CA VAL A 23 -2.46 -5.63 10.48
C VAL A 23 -3.81 -5.60 9.78
N LEU A 24 -3.99 -6.42 8.75
CA LEU A 24 -5.25 -6.50 8.02
C LEU A 24 -6.37 -7.09 8.88
N GLU A 25 -6.08 -8.09 9.69
CA GLU A 25 -7.08 -8.65 10.61
C GLU A 25 -7.48 -7.64 11.68
N MET A 26 -6.53 -6.84 12.18
CA MET A 26 -6.84 -5.76 13.11
C MET A 26 -7.78 -4.74 12.46
N ALA A 27 -7.48 -4.33 11.25
CA ALA A 27 -8.32 -3.37 10.51
C ALA A 27 -9.72 -3.95 10.28
N LYS A 28 -9.80 -5.23 9.94
CA LYS A 28 -11.08 -5.92 9.72
C LYS A 28 -11.93 -5.95 10.99
N ALA A 29 -11.30 -6.07 12.16
CA ALA A 29 -12.01 -6.11 13.44
C ALA A 29 -12.64 -4.75 13.80
N ILE A 30 -12.06 -3.65 13.33
CA ILE A 30 -12.54 -2.30 13.67
C ILE A 30 -13.27 -1.59 12.53
N LYS A 31 -13.33 -2.21 11.35
CA LYS A 31 -13.87 -1.54 10.17
C LYS A 31 -15.36 -1.21 10.30
N LYS A 32 -15.72 -0.08 9.75
CA LYS A 32 -17.13 0.35 9.58
C LYS A 32 -17.45 0.56 8.10
N GLY A 33 -16.49 0.98 7.30
CA GLY A 33 -16.57 1.10 5.86
C GLY A 33 -15.69 0.07 5.17
N ARG A 34 -15.01 0.49 4.09
CA ARG A 34 -14.12 -0.39 3.33
C ARG A 34 -12.71 -0.37 3.88
N ILE A 35 -11.98 -1.46 3.65
CA ILE A 35 -10.53 -1.52 3.85
C ILE A 35 -9.87 -1.40 2.48
N ILE A 36 -9.05 -0.37 2.30
CA ILE A 36 -8.25 -0.16 1.10
C ILE A 36 -6.79 -0.31 1.48
N THR A 37 -6.07 -1.18 0.79
CA THR A 37 -4.68 -1.50 1.11
C THR A 37 -3.76 -1.10 -0.04
N ILE A 38 -2.68 -0.40 0.27
CA ILE A 38 -1.61 -0.08 -0.68
C ILE A 38 -0.38 -0.87 -0.24
N ILE A 39 0.15 -1.70 -1.13
CA ILE A 39 1.26 -2.58 -0.79
C ILE A 39 2.14 -2.85 -2.02
N GLY A 40 3.43 -3.06 -1.76
CA GLY A 40 4.39 -3.53 -2.73
C GLY A 40 5.41 -4.41 -2.04
N CYS A 41 6.33 -4.97 -2.81
CA CYS A 41 7.43 -5.79 -2.28
C CYS A 41 8.76 -5.18 -2.70
N GLY A 42 9.78 -5.40 -1.87
CA GLY A 42 11.14 -4.95 -2.19
C GLY A 42 11.78 -5.77 -3.29
N GLY A 43 12.60 -5.12 -4.10
CA GLY A 43 13.47 -5.77 -5.06
C GLY A 43 14.71 -6.35 -4.38
N ASP A 44 15.39 -7.27 -5.07
CA ASP A 44 16.60 -7.95 -4.57
C ASP A 44 16.36 -8.62 -3.20
N ARG A 45 15.16 -9.19 -3.04
CA ARG A 45 14.70 -9.88 -1.82
C ARG A 45 14.04 -11.19 -2.20
N ASP A 46 13.59 -11.94 -1.19
CA ASP A 46 12.95 -13.25 -1.37
C ASP A 46 11.68 -13.14 -2.21
N LYS A 47 11.72 -13.68 -3.42
CA LYS A 47 10.60 -13.61 -4.38
C LYS A 47 9.45 -14.56 -4.02
N THR A 48 9.70 -15.57 -3.19
CA THR A 48 8.67 -16.56 -2.84
C THR A 48 7.55 -15.97 -2.01
N LYS A 49 7.80 -14.85 -1.33
CA LYS A 49 6.80 -14.15 -0.53
C LYS A 49 5.81 -13.36 -1.39
N ARG A 50 6.20 -12.98 -2.60
CA ARG A 50 5.41 -12.05 -3.42
C ARG A 50 3.98 -12.53 -3.68
N PRO A 51 3.75 -13.73 -4.20
CA PRO A 51 2.37 -14.19 -4.42
C PRO A 51 1.60 -14.41 -3.13
N ILE A 52 2.27 -14.78 -2.04
CA ILE A 52 1.64 -14.95 -0.73
C ILE A 52 1.13 -13.61 -0.21
N MET A 53 1.93 -12.57 -0.32
CA MET A 53 1.53 -11.21 0.12
C MET A 53 0.39 -10.66 -0.72
N GLY A 54 0.38 -10.93 -2.02
CA GLY A 54 -0.72 -10.54 -2.89
C GLY A 54 -2.03 -11.21 -2.48
N GLU A 55 -2.00 -12.50 -2.23
CA GLU A 55 -3.18 -13.26 -1.82
C GLU A 55 -3.75 -12.77 -0.49
N ILE A 56 -2.90 -12.55 0.50
CA ILE A 56 -3.34 -12.04 1.80
C ILE A 56 -4.00 -10.68 1.65
N ALA A 57 -3.42 -9.79 0.86
CA ALA A 57 -3.95 -8.45 0.65
C ALA A 57 -5.36 -8.50 0.06
N VAL A 58 -5.55 -9.25 -1.03
CA VAL A 58 -6.88 -9.30 -1.69
C VAL A 58 -7.91 -10.04 -0.87
N ARG A 59 -7.50 -11.04 -0.10
CA ARG A 59 -8.41 -11.81 0.74
C ARG A 59 -8.95 -10.99 1.91
N LEU A 60 -8.13 -10.11 2.48
CA LEU A 60 -8.47 -9.38 3.70
C LEU A 60 -8.83 -7.90 3.47
N SER A 61 -8.82 -7.46 2.22
CA SER A 61 -9.14 -6.06 1.87
C SER A 61 -10.35 -5.99 0.94
N ASP A 62 -11.05 -4.88 0.98
CA ASP A 62 -12.13 -4.63 0.01
C ASP A 62 -11.55 -4.18 -1.33
N HIS A 63 -10.44 -3.45 -1.32
CA HIS A 63 -9.74 -3.05 -2.51
C HIS A 63 -8.24 -2.96 -2.24
N VAL A 64 -7.42 -3.34 -3.20
CA VAL A 64 -5.96 -3.30 -3.07
C VAL A 64 -5.35 -2.53 -4.23
N ILE A 65 -4.39 -1.67 -3.92
CA ILE A 65 -3.54 -1.01 -4.92
C ILE A 65 -2.13 -1.57 -4.76
N PHE A 66 -1.68 -2.34 -5.75
CA PHE A 66 -0.31 -2.83 -5.78
C PHE A 66 0.59 -1.80 -6.44
N THR A 67 1.69 -1.47 -5.79
CA THR A 67 2.60 -0.44 -6.25
C THR A 67 4.05 -0.76 -5.86
N ASP A 68 4.93 0.20 -6.07
CA ASP A 68 6.36 0.05 -5.79
C ASP A 68 6.65 0.24 -4.31
N ASP A 69 7.58 -0.55 -3.79
CA ASP A 69 8.26 -0.30 -2.51
C ASP A 69 9.66 0.21 -2.85
N ASN A 70 10.68 -0.58 -2.58
CA ASN A 70 12.07 -0.31 -3.00
C ASN A 70 12.44 -1.28 -4.11
N PRO A 71 12.27 -0.91 -5.40
CA PRO A 71 12.58 -1.86 -6.49
C PRO A 71 14.05 -2.24 -6.57
N ARG A 72 14.93 -1.38 -6.09
CA ARG A 72 16.38 -1.59 -6.17
C ARG A 72 16.80 -1.85 -7.61
N THR A 73 17.52 -2.95 -7.89
CA THR A 73 18.00 -3.24 -9.25
C THR A 73 17.02 -4.08 -10.07
N GLU A 74 15.89 -4.51 -9.48
CA GLU A 74 14.87 -5.25 -10.22
C GLU A 74 13.93 -4.30 -10.97
N ASP A 75 13.36 -4.81 -12.05
CA ASP A 75 12.31 -4.10 -12.78
C ASP A 75 11.05 -4.03 -11.90
N PRO A 76 10.55 -2.83 -11.58
CA PRO A 76 9.32 -2.68 -10.79
C PRO A 76 8.12 -3.45 -11.35
N LYS A 77 8.01 -3.54 -12.67
CA LYS A 77 6.91 -4.27 -13.31
C LYS A 77 7.01 -5.76 -13.05
N GLN A 78 8.22 -6.31 -13.01
CA GLN A 78 8.43 -7.73 -12.72
C GLN A 78 8.08 -8.05 -11.27
N ILE A 79 8.45 -7.17 -10.35
CA ILE A 79 8.11 -7.35 -8.93
C ILE A 79 6.60 -7.42 -8.75
N ILE A 80 5.86 -6.48 -9.32
CA ILE A 80 4.41 -6.42 -9.20
C ILE A 80 3.77 -7.61 -9.90
N ASN A 81 4.29 -8.00 -11.06
CA ASN A 81 3.78 -9.18 -11.77
C ASN A 81 3.90 -10.44 -10.91
N ASP A 82 5.00 -10.60 -10.18
CA ASP A 82 5.19 -11.74 -9.26
C ASP A 82 4.16 -11.72 -8.13
N ILE A 83 3.75 -10.56 -7.67
CA ILE A 83 2.75 -10.42 -6.61
C ILE A 83 1.38 -10.85 -7.09
N VAL A 84 1.00 -10.45 -8.31
CA VAL A 84 -0.38 -10.60 -8.81
C VAL A 84 -0.61 -11.83 -9.67
N LYS A 85 0.44 -12.53 -10.08
CA LYS A 85 0.36 -13.60 -11.10
C LYS A 85 -0.66 -14.72 -10.79
N ASP A 86 -0.88 -15.02 -9.52
CA ASP A 86 -1.77 -16.11 -9.10
C ASP A 86 -3.10 -15.61 -8.55
N LEU A 87 -3.36 -14.31 -8.60
CA LEU A 87 -4.57 -13.74 -8.03
C LEU A 87 -5.79 -14.05 -8.91
N LYS A 88 -6.91 -14.39 -8.22
CA LYS A 88 -8.18 -14.71 -8.85
C LYS A 88 -9.19 -13.70 -8.41
N GLY A 89 -9.52 -12.75 -8.69
CA GLY A 89 -10.48 -11.76 -8.23
C GLY A 89 -10.28 -10.46 -8.97
N ASP A 90 -11.14 -9.52 -8.69
CA ASP A 90 -11.16 -8.24 -9.37
C ASP A 90 -11.08 -7.05 -8.41
N ASN A 91 -10.79 -7.31 -7.14
CA ASN A 91 -10.73 -6.26 -6.12
C ASN A 91 -9.34 -5.63 -5.98
N PHE A 92 -8.58 -5.57 -7.06
CA PHE A 92 -7.26 -4.94 -7.04
C PHE A 92 -6.96 -4.21 -8.33
N GLU A 93 -5.98 -3.31 -8.23
CA GLU A 93 -5.44 -2.60 -9.38
C GLU A 93 -3.95 -2.40 -9.19
N ILE A 94 -3.26 -2.06 -10.27
CA ILE A 94 -1.83 -1.79 -10.26
C ILE A 94 -1.62 -0.32 -10.60
N VAL A 95 -0.86 0.38 -9.75
CA VAL A 95 -0.49 1.77 -10.00
C VAL A 95 1.02 1.90 -9.80
N TYR A 96 1.74 2.08 -10.89
CA TYR A 96 3.18 2.30 -10.84
C TYR A 96 3.46 3.72 -10.31
N GLY A 97 4.47 3.83 -9.46
CA GLY A 97 4.74 5.08 -8.75
C GLY A 97 3.98 5.12 -7.43
N ARG A 98 4.73 4.93 -6.33
CA ARG A 98 4.13 4.85 -4.99
C ARG A 98 3.43 6.14 -4.60
N ASP A 99 3.95 7.29 -5.02
CA ASP A 99 3.31 8.59 -4.80
C ASP A 99 1.93 8.66 -5.47
N LYS A 100 1.84 8.16 -6.69
CA LYS A 100 0.56 8.13 -7.43
C LYS A 100 -0.43 7.17 -6.80
N ALA A 101 0.06 6.01 -6.32
CA ALA A 101 -0.77 5.03 -5.65
C ALA A 101 -1.35 5.58 -4.37
N ILE A 102 -0.54 6.25 -3.55
CA ILE A 102 -0.99 6.86 -2.30
C ILE A 102 -2.02 7.95 -2.58
N LYS A 103 -1.76 8.82 -3.55
CA LYS A 103 -2.71 9.86 -3.95
C LYS A 103 -4.05 9.25 -4.36
N LYS A 104 -4.02 8.23 -5.21
CA LYS A 104 -5.23 7.56 -5.66
C LYS A 104 -6.00 6.94 -4.51
N GLY A 105 -5.31 6.28 -3.60
CA GLY A 105 -5.93 5.67 -2.43
C GLY A 105 -6.60 6.70 -1.53
N VAL A 106 -5.91 7.80 -1.23
CA VAL A 106 -6.44 8.86 -0.38
C VAL A 106 -7.66 9.52 -1.02
N LEU A 107 -7.58 9.85 -2.32
CA LEU A 107 -8.68 10.51 -3.02
C LEU A 107 -9.90 9.60 -3.20
N SER A 108 -9.73 8.30 -3.13
CA SER A 108 -10.83 7.34 -3.25
C SER A 108 -11.60 7.11 -1.96
N LEU A 109 -11.13 7.62 -0.83
CA LEU A 109 -11.73 7.36 0.48
C LEU A 109 -13.14 7.92 0.58
N LYS A 110 -14.05 7.09 1.05
CA LYS A 110 -15.43 7.45 1.39
C LYS A 110 -15.61 7.38 2.89
N GLU A 111 -16.76 7.80 3.38
CA GLU A 111 -17.05 7.83 4.80
C GLU A 111 -16.75 6.49 5.48
N ASN A 112 -16.04 6.54 6.60
CA ASN A 112 -15.67 5.39 7.45
C ASN A 112 -14.67 4.40 6.83
N ASP A 113 -14.03 4.73 5.70
CA ASP A 113 -13.02 3.87 5.09
C ASP A 113 -11.72 3.87 5.90
N ILE A 114 -11.03 2.75 5.85
CA ILE A 114 -9.68 2.58 6.41
C ILE A 114 -8.72 2.41 5.25
N LEU A 115 -7.65 3.20 5.23
CA LEU A 115 -6.56 3.06 4.28
C LEU A 115 -5.33 2.52 5.01
N LEU A 116 -4.78 1.42 4.52
CA LEU A 116 -3.55 0.83 5.04
C LEU A 116 -2.46 0.97 3.98
N ILE A 117 -1.34 1.58 4.37
CA ILE A 117 -0.16 1.71 3.50
C ILE A 117 0.95 0.90 4.15
N LEU A 118 1.30 -0.21 3.53
CA LEU A 118 2.16 -1.23 4.13
C LEU A 118 3.52 -1.31 3.45
N GLY A 119 4.53 -1.63 4.25
CA GLY A 119 5.86 -1.99 3.80
C GLY A 119 6.97 -1.06 4.24
N LYS A 120 6.73 0.24 4.29
CA LYS A 120 7.78 1.23 4.57
C LYS A 120 7.71 1.85 5.97
N GLY A 121 6.51 2.00 6.51
CA GLY A 121 6.34 2.64 7.82
C GLY A 121 6.96 4.02 7.84
N HIS A 122 7.90 4.23 8.78
CA HIS A 122 8.59 5.52 8.96
C HIS A 122 9.81 5.72 8.06
N GLU A 123 10.11 4.80 7.16
CA GLU A 123 11.21 5.01 6.20
C GLU A 123 10.96 6.29 5.41
N ASN A 124 12.02 7.10 5.26
CA ASN A 124 11.93 8.38 4.56
C ASN A 124 12.69 8.36 3.24
N TYR A 125 12.86 7.18 2.66
CA TYR A 125 13.59 7.00 1.40
C TYR A 125 12.97 5.91 0.54
N GLN A 126 13.28 5.97 -0.74
CA GLN A 126 12.99 4.91 -1.71
C GLN A 126 14.28 4.61 -2.49
N ILE A 127 14.57 3.32 -2.68
CA ILE A 127 15.75 2.88 -3.41
C ILE A 127 15.32 2.43 -4.81
N ILE A 128 15.76 3.17 -5.83
CA ILE A 128 15.49 2.85 -7.24
C ILE A 128 16.83 2.65 -7.91
N GLY A 129 17.09 1.46 -8.46
CA GLY A 129 18.42 1.09 -8.91
C GLY A 129 19.36 1.07 -7.73
N THR A 130 20.39 1.90 -7.78
CA THR A 130 21.34 2.09 -6.68
C THR A 130 21.16 3.45 -5.99
N GLU A 131 20.19 4.24 -6.42
CA GLU A 131 19.93 5.56 -5.86
C GLU A 131 18.93 5.50 -4.72
N LYS A 132 19.25 6.19 -3.64
CA LYS A 132 18.40 6.38 -2.49
C LYS A 132 17.88 7.81 -2.54
N ARG A 133 16.57 7.97 -2.72
CA ARG A 133 15.96 9.30 -2.79
C ARG A 133 14.99 9.48 -1.62
N HIS A 134 14.73 10.74 -1.28
CA HIS A 134 13.76 11.04 -0.24
C HIS A 134 12.36 10.60 -0.68
N PHE A 135 11.68 9.87 0.18
CA PHE A 135 10.29 9.46 0.00
C PHE A 135 9.70 9.08 1.33
N SER A 136 8.55 9.63 1.68
CA SER A 136 7.86 9.31 2.93
C SER A 136 6.39 9.06 2.65
N ASP A 137 5.90 7.89 3.05
CA ASP A 137 4.47 7.56 2.93
C ASP A 137 3.61 8.60 3.64
N LYS A 138 4.01 8.98 4.85
CA LYS A 138 3.28 9.98 5.64
C LYS A 138 3.20 11.32 4.92
N GLU A 139 4.31 11.79 4.37
CA GLU A 139 4.33 13.07 3.63
C GLU A 139 3.41 13.02 2.42
N GLU A 140 3.41 11.91 1.68
CA GLU A 140 2.54 11.74 0.52
C GLU A 140 1.07 11.71 0.92
N VAL A 141 0.75 11.06 2.05
CA VAL A 141 -0.62 11.06 2.59
C VAL A 141 -1.06 12.47 2.91
N LEU A 142 -0.25 13.23 3.63
CA LEU A 142 -0.60 14.60 4.03
C LEU A 142 -0.79 15.50 2.82
N LYS A 143 0.06 15.35 1.81
CA LYS A 143 -0.06 16.08 0.55
C LYS A 143 -1.38 15.75 -0.16
N ALA A 144 -1.72 14.46 -0.25
CA ALA A 144 -2.95 14.02 -0.89
C ALA A 144 -4.20 14.46 -0.13
N LEU A 145 -4.16 14.47 1.21
CA LEU A 145 -5.27 14.96 2.04
C LEU A 145 -5.50 16.45 1.82
N LYS A 146 -4.43 17.21 1.67
CA LYS A 146 -4.54 18.64 1.37
C LYS A 146 -5.24 18.88 0.04
N GLU A 147 -4.90 18.10 -0.99
CA GLU A 147 -5.58 18.18 -2.28
C GLU A 147 -7.05 17.78 -2.16
N LYS A 148 -7.34 16.69 -1.46
CA LYS A 148 -8.70 16.18 -1.25
C LYS A 148 -9.58 17.23 -0.58
N ASN A 149 -9.06 17.89 0.45
CA ASN A 149 -9.83 18.87 1.23
C ASN A 149 -9.93 20.23 0.57
N ASN A 150 -9.14 20.50 -0.48
CA ASN A 150 -9.12 21.77 -1.20
C ASN A 150 -9.86 21.76 -2.54
N GLY A 151 -10.60 20.72 -2.86
CA GLY A 151 -11.32 20.78 -4.14
C GLY A 151 -11.67 19.44 -4.76
N TYR A 152 -11.45 18.39 -4.06
CA TYR A 152 -11.84 17.06 -4.56
C TYR A 152 -13.06 16.52 -3.85
#